data_7cec88435758b9c1838b5fe3c5acb6c6
#
_entry.id   7cec88435758b9c1838b5fe3c5acb6c6
#
_cell.length_a   1.000
_cell.length_b   1.000
_cell.length_c   1.000
_cell.angle_alpha   90.00
_cell.angle_beta   90.00
_cell.angle_gamma   90.00
#
_symmetry.space_group_name_H-M   'P 1'
#
loop_
_entity.id
_entity.type
_entity.pdbx_description
1 polymer ?
#
loop_
_entity_poly.entity_id
_entity_poly.type
_entity_poly.pdbx_seq_one_letter_code
_entity_poly.pdbx_strand_id
1 'polypeptide(L)'
;RRSFLLGLAACSAAGILTACKGDDTPASSASTSPEAPASSVSELEPIGLFTVEAFPKLDGSTACIPLMAQMMADTTGIDLEVAQSGISVSTTAYAWENFGLYPDEEYTARMLVVYEAPDYVKEELKEANAQLEQKPIGRDALVFIVNENNPVKSLTRQQLKDIYAGKITNWKEVGGEDLAIVPFQRGEDSGSQTLFRKLLIQGSELMDPPTELAPAAMGELVDSIAEYNNSANAIGFSVYYYIDQMYSQP
;
A
#
# COMPACT_ATOMS: atom_id res chain seq x y z
N ARG A 1 -11.77 -10.31 12.80
CA ARG A 1 -10.74 -10.95 11.93
C ARG A 1 -11.00 -10.52 10.49
N ARG A 2 -10.03 -9.91 9.84
CA ARG A 2 -10.11 -9.41 8.48
C ARG A 2 -9.60 -10.48 7.52
N SER A 3 -10.28 -10.65 6.38
CA SER A 3 -9.83 -11.58 5.35
C SER A 3 -9.08 -10.80 4.27
N PHE A 4 -7.86 -11.22 3.97
CA PHE A 4 -7.03 -10.63 2.93
C PHE A 4 -7.13 -11.44 1.64
N LEU A 5 -7.30 -10.77 0.52
CA LEU A 5 -7.08 -11.33 -0.80
C LEU A 5 -5.61 -11.13 -1.17
N LEU A 6 -4.79 -12.15 -0.97
CA LEU A 6 -3.38 -12.10 -1.36
C LEU A 6 -3.25 -12.21 -2.87
N GLY A 7 -3.10 -11.08 -3.53
CA GLY A 7 -2.65 -11.03 -4.91
C GLY A 7 -1.12 -11.06 -4.96
N LEU A 8 -0.51 -12.21 -5.19
CA LEU A 8 0.92 -12.32 -5.42
C LEU A 8 1.31 -11.59 -6.70
N ALA A 9 1.85 -10.37 -6.58
CA ALA A 9 2.61 -9.76 -7.65
C ALA A 9 4.06 -10.24 -7.55
N ALA A 10 4.34 -11.41 -8.13
CA ALA A 10 5.71 -11.86 -8.31
C ALA A 10 6.38 -11.01 -9.38
N CYS A 11 7.38 -10.23 -9.01
CA CYS A 11 8.36 -9.68 -9.95
C CYS A 11 9.19 -10.84 -10.50
N SER A 12 8.96 -11.19 -11.77
CA SER A 12 9.73 -12.19 -12.50
C SER A 12 11.15 -11.69 -12.77
N ALA A 13 12.11 -12.31 -12.09
CA ALA A 13 13.45 -12.45 -12.67
C ALA A 13 13.42 -13.68 -13.59
N ALA A 14 13.89 -13.50 -14.82
CA ALA A 14 13.95 -14.52 -15.83
C ALA A 14 14.89 -15.66 -15.42
N GLY A 15 14.51 -16.91 -15.74
CA GLY A 15 15.46 -18.02 -15.71
C GLY A 15 14.86 -19.41 -15.64
N ILE A 16 14.79 -20.04 -16.82
CA ILE A 16 14.92 -21.47 -17.09
C ILE A 16 13.74 -22.39 -16.80
N LEU A 17 13.10 -22.77 -17.89
CA LEU A 17 12.23 -23.95 -18.06
C LEU A 17 13.04 -25.24 -17.93
N THR A 18 12.58 -26.15 -17.08
CA THR A 18 12.83 -27.57 -17.28
C THR A 18 11.54 -28.33 -17.02
N ALA A 19 11.04 -28.97 -18.07
CA ALA A 19 9.88 -29.84 -18.05
C ALA A 19 10.27 -31.18 -17.43
N CYS A 20 9.47 -31.68 -16.48
CA CYS A 20 9.38 -33.11 -16.21
C CYS A 20 7.93 -33.51 -16.06
N LYS A 21 7.60 -34.54 -16.81
CA LYS A 21 6.34 -35.24 -16.96
C LYS A 21 6.28 -36.38 -15.94
N GLY A 22 5.11 -36.67 -15.39
CA GLY A 22 4.87 -37.98 -14.83
C GLY A 22 4.13 -38.06 -13.49
N ASP A 23 2.91 -38.56 -13.60
CA ASP A 23 2.16 -39.52 -12.77
C ASP A 23 1.51 -39.15 -11.43
N ASP A 24 0.22 -39.47 -11.46
CA ASP A 24 -0.77 -39.48 -10.40
C ASP A 24 -0.43 -40.37 -9.21
N THR A 25 -0.65 -39.88 -7.98
CA THR A 25 -1.31 -40.62 -6.88
C THR A 25 -1.59 -39.66 -5.70
N PRO A 26 -2.77 -39.71 -5.05
CA PRO A 26 -3.09 -38.79 -3.97
C PRO A 26 -2.55 -39.34 -2.64
N ALA A 27 -1.64 -38.60 -2.02
CA ALA A 27 -1.24 -38.80 -0.62
C ALA A 27 -1.71 -37.63 0.21
N SER A 28 -2.66 -37.90 1.10
CA SER A 28 -3.02 -37.06 2.25
C SER A 28 -1.79 -36.80 3.11
N SER A 29 -1.37 -35.56 3.21
CA SER A 29 -0.44 -35.14 4.24
C SER A 29 -0.85 -33.78 4.78
N ALA A 30 -1.09 -33.72 6.09
CA ALA A 30 -1.33 -32.52 6.85
C ALA A 30 -0.19 -31.50 6.61
N SER A 31 -0.51 -30.38 6.00
CA SER A 31 0.42 -29.26 5.84
C SER A 31 0.48 -28.49 7.15
N THR A 32 1.52 -28.74 7.93
CA THR A 32 1.98 -27.77 8.93
C THR A 32 2.62 -26.62 8.15
N SER A 33 1.98 -25.47 8.11
CA SER A 33 2.59 -24.20 7.66
C SER A 33 3.88 -24.00 8.46
N PRO A 34 5.01 -23.69 7.80
CA PRO A 34 6.18 -23.23 8.51
C PRO A 34 5.84 -21.86 9.12
N GLU A 35 5.88 -21.79 10.43
CA GLU A 35 5.92 -20.56 11.19
C GLU A 35 7.13 -19.76 10.69
N ALA A 36 6.88 -18.58 10.11
CA ALA A 36 7.95 -17.68 9.71
C ALA A 36 8.80 -17.40 10.97
N PRO A 37 10.15 -17.46 10.88
CA PRO A 37 10.98 -17.15 12.02
C PRO A 37 10.65 -15.73 12.47
N ALA A 38 10.23 -15.58 13.72
CA ALA A 38 10.16 -14.29 14.38
C ALA A 38 11.56 -13.68 14.27
N SER A 39 11.72 -12.70 13.38
CA SER A 39 12.92 -11.88 13.33
C SER A 39 13.02 -11.22 14.69
N SER A 40 13.92 -11.71 15.53
CA SER A 40 14.38 -10.94 16.67
C SER A 40 15.05 -9.69 16.08
N VAL A 41 14.30 -8.61 16.00
CA VAL A 41 14.88 -7.28 15.76
C VAL A 41 15.78 -7.06 16.98
N SER A 42 17.08 -7.22 16.82
CA SER A 42 18.01 -6.75 17.83
C SER A 42 17.79 -5.24 17.90
N GLU A 43 17.37 -4.74 19.06
CA GLU A 43 17.40 -3.31 19.33
C GLU A 43 18.81 -2.82 19.04
N LEU A 44 18.96 -2.11 17.94
CA LEU A 44 20.22 -1.47 17.60
C LEU A 44 20.36 -0.26 18.50
N GLU A 45 21.49 -0.12 19.16
CA GLU A 45 21.79 1.07 19.93
C GLU A 45 21.72 2.31 19.02
N PRO A 46 21.13 3.42 19.47
CA PRO A 46 21.02 4.64 18.69
C PRO A 46 22.39 5.12 18.20
N ILE A 47 22.48 5.51 16.94
CA ILE A 47 23.76 5.87 16.32
C ILE A 47 24.22 7.29 16.75
N GLY A 48 23.29 8.13 17.22
CA GLY A 48 23.60 9.49 17.71
C GLY A 48 24.16 10.42 16.62
N LEU A 49 23.71 10.29 15.38
CA LEU A 49 24.18 11.10 14.25
C LEU A 49 23.68 12.55 14.29
N PHE A 50 22.51 12.78 14.84
CA PHE A 50 21.83 14.07 14.89
C PHE A 50 21.35 14.40 16.31
N THR A 51 21.25 15.70 16.62
CA THR A 51 20.31 16.13 17.65
C THR A 51 18.92 16.19 17.04
N VAL A 52 17.87 16.26 17.87
CA VAL A 52 16.48 16.36 17.40
C VAL A 52 16.28 17.59 16.50
N GLU A 53 16.92 18.71 16.87
CA GLU A 53 16.83 19.97 16.13
C GLU A 53 17.59 19.92 14.79
N ALA A 54 18.62 19.09 14.70
CA ALA A 54 19.43 18.92 13.49
C ALA A 54 18.90 17.80 12.58
N PHE A 55 17.92 17.02 13.05
CA PHE A 55 17.33 15.96 12.23
C PHE A 55 16.64 16.58 11.00
N PRO A 56 16.87 16.04 9.78
CA PRO A 56 16.30 16.62 8.57
C PRO A 56 14.78 16.55 8.60
N LYS A 57 14.13 17.62 8.15
CA LYS A 57 12.68 17.60 7.96
C LYS A 57 12.31 16.55 6.92
N LEU A 58 11.46 15.62 7.31
CA LEU A 58 10.96 14.54 6.44
C LEU A 58 9.53 14.84 5.99
N ASP A 59 9.17 14.33 4.82
CA ASP A 59 7.80 14.24 4.33
C ASP A 59 7.62 12.93 3.54
N GLY A 60 6.41 12.59 3.20
CA GLY A 60 6.17 11.39 2.41
C GLY A 60 4.76 10.81 2.49
N SER A 61 4.69 9.50 2.32
CA SER A 61 3.43 8.76 2.37
C SER A 61 3.05 8.38 3.81
N THR A 62 1.75 8.41 4.12
CA THR A 62 1.23 8.05 5.45
C THR A 62 1.72 6.68 5.94
N ALA A 63 1.79 5.69 5.07
CA ALA A 63 2.28 4.36 5.41
C ALA A 63 3.79 4.31 5.72
N CYS A 64 4.53 5.38 5.42
CA CYS A 64 5.96 5.51 5.73
C CYS A 64 6.23 6.18 7.07
N ILE A 65 5.22 6.68 7.78
CA ILE A 65 5.39 7.35 9.10
C ILE A 65 6.19 6.48 10.08
N PRO A 66 5.88 5.19 10.29
CA PRO A 66 6.65 4.37 11.22
C PRO A 66 8.11 4.22 10.84
N LEU A 67 8.42 4.12 9.54
CA LEU A 67 9.80 4.06 9.07
C LEU A 67 10.54 5.38 9.32
N MET A 68 9.90 6.53 9.06
CA MET A 68 10.47 7.85 9.36
C MET A 68 10.71 8.04 10.86
N ALA A 69 9.75 7.61 11.69
CA ALA A 69 9.89 7.66 13.14
C ALA A 69 11.05 6.79 13.63
N GLN A 70 11.19 5.57 13.09
CA GLN A 70 12.30 4.69 13.43
C GLN A 70 13.64 5.31 13.02
N MET A 71 13.72 5.88 11.80
CA MET A 71 14.92 6.60 11.35
C MET A 71 15.28 7.75 12.30
N MET A 72 14.30 8.51 12.76
CA MET A 72 14.51 9.58 13.73
C MET A 72 14.99 9.04 15.08
N ALA A 73 14.31 8.03 15.62
CA ALA A 73 14.69 7.41 16.89
C ALA A 73 16.10 6.84 16.85
N ASP A 74 16.44 6.04 15.84
CA ASP A 74 17.76 5.40 15.71
C ASP A 74 18.90 6.41 15.55
N THR A 75 18.65 7.52 14.89
CA THR A 75 19.69 8.50 14.58
C THR A 75 19.84 9.62 15.61
N THR A 76 18.81 9.90 16.41
CA THR A 76 18.83 10.93 17.45
C THR A 76 18.89 10.38 18.87
N GLY A 77 18.48 9.12 19.07
CA GLY A 77 18.39 8.49 20.40
C GLY A 77 17.17 8.87 21.20
N ILE A 78 16.15 9.52 20.60
CA ILE A 78 14.88 9.78 21.28
C ILE A 78 14.00 8.53 21.26
N ASP A 79 13.05 8.49 22.16
CA ASP A 79 12.05 7.44 22.23
C ASP A 79 11.22 7.34 20.93
N LEU A 80 10.91 6.13 20.48
CA LEU A 80 10.16 5.89 19.25
C LEU A 80 8.76 6.50 19.27
N GLU A 81 8.05 6.46 20.40
CA GLU A 81 6.71 7.05 20.51
C GLU A 81 6.79 8.58 20.39
N VAL A 82 7.85 9.20 20.95
CA VAL A 82 8.12 10.63 20.80
C VAL A 82 8.45 10.96 19.35
N ALA A 83 9.32 10.18 18.69
CA ALA A 83 9.63 10.33 17.29
C ALA A 83 8.38 10.21 16.40
N GLN A 84 7.54 9.20 16.65
CA GLN A 84 6.31 8.97 15.89
C GLN A 84 5.30 10.12 16.03
N SER A 85 5.16 10.70 17.22
CA SER A 85 4.30 11.86 17.44
C SER A 85 4.81 13.13 16.76
N GLY A 86 6.11 13.20 16.48
CA GLY A 86 6.77 14.32 15.81
C GLY A 86 6.75 14.27 14.27
N ILE A 87 6.43 13.14 13.68
CA ILE A 87 6.38 12.98 12.23
C ILE A 87 4.97 13.30 11.69
N SER A 88 4.91 14.25 10.78
CA SER A 88 3.71 14.56 10.00
C SER A 88 4.04 14.54 8.51
N VAL A 89 3.09 14.15 7.68
CA VAL A 89 3.27 14.03 6.24
C VAL A 89 2.15 14.74 5.48
N SER A 90 2.49 15.27 4.30
CA SER A 90 1.54 15.93 3.40
C SER A 90 0.85 14.97 2.43
N THR A 91 1.08 13.67 2.52
CA THR A 91 0.69 12.59 1.62
C THR A 91 1.55 12.46 0.36
N THR A 92 1.29 11.41 -0.45
CA THR A 92 2.23 11.03 -1.51
C THR A 92 2.41 12.11 -2.59
N ALA A 93 1.33 12.57 -3.19
CA ALA A 93 1.40 13.54 -4.28
C ALA A 93 1.97 14.88 -3.80
N TYR A 94 1.39 15.42 -2.74
CA TYR A 94 1.82 16.70 -2.18
C TYR A 94 3.27 16.69 -1.67
N ALA A 95 3.73 15.55 -1.12
CA ALA A 95 5.13 15.44 -0.73
C ALA A 95 6.08 15.59 -1.93
N TRP A 96 5.75 14.95 -3.07
CA TRP A 96 6.51 15.08 -4.30
C TRP A 96 6.45 16.48 -4.90
N GLU A 97 5.25 17.09 -4.96
CA GLU A 97 5.04 18.44 -5.47
C GLU A 97 5.82 19.47 -4.63
N ASN A 98 5.63 19.45 -3.32
CA ASN A 98 6.33 20.36 -2.42
C ASN A 98 7.86 20.24 -2.55
N PHE A 99 8.36 19.01 -2.57
CA PHE A 99 9.80 18.75 -2.62
C PHE A 99 10.42 19.15 -3.96
N GLY A 100 9.74 18.90 -5.07
CA GLY A 100 10.30 19.09 -6.39
C GLY A 100 9.98 20.43 -7.05
N LEU A 101 8.82 21.02 -6.73
CA LEU A 101 8.38 22.28 -7.34
C LEU A 101 8.68 23.50 -6.46
N TYR A 102 8.79 23.31 -5.14
CA TYR A 102 8.99 24.40 -4.17
C TYR A 102 10.16 24.12 -3.21
N PRO A 103 11.37 23.83 -3.75
CA PRO A 103 12.50 23.35 -2.94
C PRO A 103 13.04 24.38 -1.93
N ASP A 104 12.80 25.65 -2.15
CA ASP A 104 13.33 26.75 -1.34
C ASP A 104 12.35 27.26 -0.29
N GLU A 105 11.15 26.70 -0.20
CA GLU A 105 10.17 27.10 0.80
C GLU A 105 10.50 26.53 2.17
N GLU A 106 10.19 27.28 3.23
CA GLU A 106 10.50 26.89 4.61
C GLU A 106 9.80 25.58 5.03
N TYR A 107 8.60 25.33 4.48
CA TYR A 107 7.85 24.13 4.78
C TYR A 107 8.38 22.87 4.05
N THR A 108 9.22 23.04 3.03
CA THR A 108 9.70 21.93 2.22
C THR A 108 10.61 20.99 3.02
N ALA A 109 10.37 19.69 2.89
CA ALA A 109 11.20 18.65 3.47
C ALA A 109 12.60 18.65 2.84
N ARG A 110 13.57 18.06 3.55
CA ARG A 110 14.93 17.85 3.03
C ARG A 110 15.11 16.44 2.49
N MET A 111 14.23 15.53 2.83
CA MET A 111 14.21 14.16 2.34
C MET A 111 12.78 13.63 2.34
N LEU A 112 12.45 12.86 1.32
CA LEU A 112 11.18 12.14 1.24
C LEU A 112 11.37 10.66 1.55
N VAL A 113 10.42 10.10 2.32
CA VAL A 113 10.22 8.65 2.45
C VAL A 113 8.82 8.37 1.92
N VAL A 114 8.73 7.95 0.67
CA VAL A 114 7.50 8.10 -0.09
C VAL A 114 7.34 6.97 -1.12
N TYR A 115 6.10 6.62 -1.44
CA TYR A 115 5.79 5.81 -2.62
C TYR A 115 6.02 6.61 -3.90
N GLU A 116 5.99 5.91 -5.02
CA GLU A 116 6.15 6.53 -6.34
C GLU A 116 5.13 7.66 -6.57
N ALA A 117 5.58 8.73 -7.21
CA ALA A 117 4.73 9.84 -7.59
C ALA A 117 3.62 9.40 -8.59
N PRO A 118 2.42 9.98 -8.52
CA PRO A 118 1.43 9.87 -9.58
C PRO A 118 1.97 10.35 -10.92
N ASP A 119 1.40 9.87 -12.02
CA ASP A 119 1.92 10.19 -13.35
C ASP A 119 1.82 11.68 -13.66
N TYR A 120 0.74 12.35 -13.24
CA TYR A 120 0.60 13.80 -13.42
C TYR A 120 1.69 14.59 -12.67
N VAL A 121 2.03 14.19 -11.45
CA VAL A 121 3.12 14.81 -10.68
C VAL A 121 4.48 14.59 -11.36
N LYS A 122 4.71 13.39 -11.91
CA LYS A 122 5.95 13.13 -12.68
C LYS A 122 6.08 14.05 -13.90
N GLU A 123 4.97 14.33 -14.58
CA GLU A 123 4.96 15.26 -15.71
C GLU A 123 5.26 16.68 -15.26
N GLU A 124 4.64 17.16 -14.17
CA GLU A 124 4.91 18.47 -13.58
C GLU A 124 6.37 18.64 -13.16
N LEU A 125 6.91 17.64 -12.44
CA LEU A 125 8.33 17.62 -12.02
C LEU A 125 9.28 17.65 -13.22
N LYS A 126 8.92 16.96 -14.29
CA LYS A 126 9.69 16.96 -15.54
C LYS A 126 9.62 18.32 -16.25
N GLU A 127 8.45 18.94 -16.34
CA GLU A 127 8.27 20.27 -16.93
C GLU A 127 9.03 21.33 -16.15
N ALA A 128 9.05 21.23 -14.83
CA ALA A 128 9.83 22.09 -13.93
C ALA A 128 11.34 21.79 -13.96
N ASN A 129 11.78 20.75 -14.70
CA ASN A 129 13.17 20.30 -14.72
C ASN A 129 13.74 20.02 -13.31
N ALA A 130 12.90 19.47 -12.40
CA ALA A 130 13.28 19.19 -11.03
C ALA A 130 14.42 18.15 -10.96
N GLN A 131 15.48 18.50 -10.27
CA GLN A 131 16.67 17.63 -10.10
C GLN A 131 16.53 16.82 -8.82
N LEU A 132 16.08 15.58 -8.92
CA LEU A 132 15.78 14.72 -7.80
C LEU A 132 16.65 13.46 -7.82
N GLU A 133 17.28 13.14 -6.69
CA GLU A 133 17.93 11.85 -6.50
C GLU A 133 16.95 10.90 -5.82
N GLN A 134 16.70 9.73 -6.41
CA GLN A 134 15.78 8.72 -5.88
C GLN A 134 16.52 7.40 -5.66
N LYS A 135 16.31 6.81 -4.49
CA LYS A 135 16.86 5.48 -4.15
C LYS A 135 15.75 4.58 -3.60
N PRO A 136 15.52 3.39 -4.16
CA PRO A 136 14.62 2.43 -3.56
C PRO A 136 15.21 1.90 -2.25
N ILE A 137 14.47 2.00 -1.17
CA ILE A 137 14.89 1.57 0.18
C ILE A 137 14.14 0.33 0.67
N GLY A 138 13.02 -0.02 0.03
CA GLY A 138 12.21 -1.17 0.43
C GLY A 138 11.20 -1.56 -0.62
N ARG A 139 10.36 -2.53 -0.28
CA ARG A 139 9.24 -3.00 -1.08
C ARG A 139 8.04 -3.20 -0.17
N ASP A 140 6.87 -2.88 -0.67
CA ASP A 140 5.60 -3.17 -0.04
C ASP A 140 4.67 -3.85 -1.06
N ALA A 141 3.57 -4.42 -0.60
CA ALA A 141 2.63 -5.12 -1.45
C ALA A 141 1.30 -4.34 -1.53
N LEU A 142 0.74 -4.23 -2.73
CA LEU A 142 -0.65 -3.85 -2.90
C LEU A 142 -1.54 -5.03 -2.52
N VAL A 143 -2.45 -4.83 -1.58
CA VAL A 143 -3.39 -5.85 -1.10
C VAL A 143 -4.83 -5.40 -1.30
N PHE A 144 -5.72 -6.37 -1.51
CA PHE A 144 -7.15 -6.13 -1.61
C PHE A 144 -7.83 -6.55 -0.31
N ILE A 145 -8.80 -5.76 0.11
CA ILE A 145 -9.49 -5.90 1.39
C ILE A 145 -10.96 -6.14 1.09
N VAL A 146 -11.52 -7.14 1.74
CA VAL A 146 -12.96 -7.42 1.73
C VAL A 146 -13.46 -7.60 3.16
N ASN A 147 -14.76 -7.43 3.37
CA ASN A 147 -15.38 -7.75 4.65
C ASN A 147 -15.15 -9.24 5.01
N GLU A 148 -14.98 -9.55 6.29
CA GLU A 148 -14.74 -10.93 6.76
C GLU A 148 -15.87 -11.91 6.38
N ASN A 149 -17.10 -11.41 6.25
CA ASN A 149 -18.26 -12.19 5.86
C ASN A 149 -18.31 -12.49 4.36
N ASN A 150 -17.44 -11.89 3.53
CA ASN A 150 -17.36 -12.23 2.12
C ASN A 150 -16.73 -13.63 1.95
N PRO A 151 -17.44 -14.58 1.31
CA PRO A 151 -16.91 -15.94 1.13
C PRO A 151 -15.77 -16.02 0.11
N VAL A 152 -15.61 -15.01 -0.77
CA VAL A 152 -14.56 -14.97 -1.78
C VAL A 152 -13.23 -14.66 -1.11
N LYS A 153 -12.31 -15.64 -1.12
CA LYS A 153 -10.98 -15.52 -0.49
C LYS A 153 -9.84 -15.33 -1.49
N SER A 154 -10.14 -15.40 -2.78
CA SER A 154 -9.14 -15.27 -3.84
C SER A 154 -9.79 -14.72 -5.11
N LEU A 155 -9.10 -13.80 -5.78
CA LEU A 155 -9.46 -13.27 -7.08
C LEU A 155 -8.23 -13.28 -7.98
N THR A 156 -8.43 -13.59 -9.26
CA THR A 156 -7.38 -13.43 -10.26
C THR A 156 -7.16 -11.94 -10.57
N ARG A 157 -5.99 -11.59 -11.11
CA ARG A 157 -5.72 -10.21 -11.56
C ARG A 157 -6.74 -9.74 -12.61
N GLN A 158 -7.20 -10.64 -13.48
CA GLN A 158 -8.19 -10.29 -14.49
C GLN A 158 -9.55 -9.99 -13.85
N GLN A 159 -10.00 -10.81 -12.91
CA GLN A 159 -11.23 -10.54 -12.16
C GLN A 159 -11.17 -9.20 -11.41
N LEU A 160 -10.05 -8.89 -10.77
CA LEU A 160 -9.86 -7.58 -10.13
C LEU A 160 -9.96 -6.45 -11.16
N LYS A 161 -9.30 -6.55 -12.31
CA LYS A 161 -9.43 -5.55 -13.39
C LYS A 161 -10.88 -5.41 -13.86
N ASP A 162 -11.57 -6.50 -14.05
CA ASP A 162 -12.96 -6.50 -14.55
C ASP A 162 -13.94 -5.95 -13.51
N ILE A 163 -13.70 -6.16 -12.22
CA ILE A 163 -14.45 -5.53 -11.13
C ILE A 163 -14.26 -4.00 -11.18
N TYR A 164 -13.03 -3.53 -11.20
CA TYR A 164 -12.74 -2.09 -11.20
C TYR A 164 -13.01 -1.39 -12.55
N ALA A 165 -13.20 -2.16 -13.61
CA ALA A 165 -13.72 -1.67 -14.90
C ALA A 165 -15.26 -1.70 -14.98
N GLY A 166 -15.96 -2.18 -13.94
CA GLY A 166 -17.41 -2.31 -13.93
C GLY A 166 -17.95 -3.43 -14.82
N LYS A 167 -17.12 -4.37 -15.25
CA LYS A 167 -17.52 -5.54 -16.08
C LYS A 167 -18.05 -6.69 -15.24
N ILE A 168 -17.48 -6.90 -14.06
CA ILE A 168 -17.98 -7.81 -13.03
C ILE A 168 -18.59 -6.94 -11.93
N THR A 169 -19.88 -7.05 -11.74
CA THR A 169 -20.66 -6.19 -10.84
C THR A 169 -21.34 -6.93 -9.71
N ASN A 170 -21.24 -8.26 -9.69
CA ASN A 170 -21.88 -9.11 -8.70
C ASN A 170 -20.91 -10.19 -8.21
N TRP A 171 -20.83 -10.39 -6.90
CA TRP A 171 -19.94 -11.37 -6.29
C TRP A 171 -20.19 -12.80 -6.76
N LYS A 172 -21.44 -13.16 -7.14
CA LYS A 172 -21.75 -14.49 -7.69
C LYS A 172 -20.97 -14.83 -8.96
N GLU A 173 -20.55 -13.84 -9.75
CA GLU A 173 -19.75 -14.02 -10.96
C GLU A 173 -18.33 -14.54 -10.67
N VAL A 174 -17.91 -14.37 -9.42
CA VAL A 174 -16.58 -14.79 -8.94
C VAL A 174 -16.65 -15.80 -7.79
N GLY A 175 -17.82 -16.46 -7.63
CA GLY A 175 -18.02 -17.54 -6.66
C GLY A 175 -18.46 -17.08 -5.27
N GLY A 176 -18.92 -15.85 -5.13
CA GLY A 176 -19.50 -15.30 -3.91
C GLY A 176 -21.02 -15.36 -3.88
N GLU A 177 -21.59 -14.61 -2.95
CA GLU A 177 -23.05 -14.45 -2.77
C GLU A 177 -23.67 -13.62 -3.91
N ASP A 178 -25.00 -13.67 -4.06
CA ASP A 178 -25.73 -12.81 -5.02
C ASP A 178 -25.86 -11.38 -4.46
N LEU A 179 -24.73 -10.67 -4.42
CA LEU A 179 -24.60 -9.31 -3.91
C LEU A 179 -23.86 -8.44 -4.93
N ALA A 180 -24.35 -7.21 -5.12
CA ALA A 180 -23.66 -6.24 -5.96
C ALA A 180 -22.28 -5.90 -5.36
N ILE A 181 -21.23 -5.86 -6.17
CA ILE A 181 -19.90 -5.45 -5.73
C ILE A 181 -19.85 -3.93 -5.54
N VAL A 182 -19.28 -3.48 -4.43
CA VAL A 182 -19.02 -2.06 -4.14
C VAL A 182 -17.51 -1.84 -4.11
N PRO A 183 -16.91 -1.41 -5.25
CA PRO A 183 -15.46 -1.23 -5.37
C PRO A 183 -15.05 0.18 -4.93
N PHE A 184 -14.36 0.28 -3.80
CA PHE A 184 -13.77 1.52 -3.34
C PHE A 184 -12.46 1.83 -4.07
N GLN A 185 -12.25 3.10 -4.40
CA GLN A 185 -11.00 3.63 -4.93
C GLN A 185 -10.47 4.73 -3.99
N ARG A 186 -9.33 5.30 -4.32
CA ARG A 186 -8.74 6.45 -3.63
C ARG A 186 -8.60 7.61 -4.62
N GLY A 187 -8.42 8.82 -4.09
CA GLY A 187 -8.08 9.98 -4.90
C GLY A 187 -6.76 9.80 -5.65
N GLU A 188 -6.57 10.52 -6.73
CA GLU A 188 -5.38 10.45 -7.59
C GLU A 188 -4.07 10.85 -6.86
N ASP A 189 -4.17 11.64 -5.81
CA ASP A 189 -3.09 12.07 -4.93
C ASP A 189 -2.58 10.98 -3.97
N SER A 190 -3.32 9.87 -3.87
CA SER A 190 -3.00 8.76 -2.99
C SER A 190 -1.92 7.84 -3.56
N GLY A 191 -0.90 7.54 -2.75
CA GLY A 191 0.13 6.55 -3.12
C GLY A 191 -0.42 5.14 -3.37
N SER A 192 -1.46 4.72 -2.65
CA SER A 192 -2.10 3.44 -2.92
C SER A 192 -2.87 3.42 -4.25
N GLN A 193 -3.47 4.54 -4.67
CA GLN A 193 -4.08 4.68 -5.99
C GLN A 193 -3.04 4.63 -7.11
N THR A 194 -1.91 5.32 -6.92
CA THR A 194 -0.77 5.25 -7.84
C THR A 194 -0.28 3.81 -8.03
N LEU A 195 -0.09 3.08 -6.93
CA LEU A 195 0.32 1.67 -6.98
C LEU A 195 -0.75 0.78 -7.62
N PHE A 196 -2.02 1.02 -7.32
CA PHE A 196 -3.13 0.30 -7.92
C PHE A 196 -3.16 0.48 -9.45
N ARG A 197 -3.06 1.73 -9.93
CA ARG A 197 -2.98 2.01 -11.37
C ARG A 197 -1.77 1.34 -12.01
N LYS A 198 -0.59 1.46 -11.39
CA LYS A 198 0.66 0.90 -11.92
C LYS A 198 0.68 -0.64 -11.89
N LEU A 199 0.30 -1.26 -10.79
CA LEU A 199 0.49 -2.69 -10.58
C LEU A 199 -0.66 -3.53 -11.10
N LEU A 200 -1.89 -3.04 -11.01
CA LEU A 200 -3.07 -3.78 -11.47
C LEU A 200 -3.58 -3.25 -12.81
N ILE A 201 -3.98 -1.99 -12.88
CA ILE A 201 -4.73 -1.45 -14.02
C ILE A 201 -3.87 -1.41 -15.28
N GLN A 202 -2.65 -0.86 -15.23
CA GLN A 202 -1.67 -0.88 -16.32
C GLN A 202 -2.25 -0.33 -17.64
N GLY A 203 -2.96 0.81 -17.57
CA GLY A 203 -3.60 1.45 -18.73
C GLY A 203 -4.89 0.75 -19.19
N SER A 204 -5.38 -0.28 -18.48
CA SER A 204 -6.70 -0.84 -18.72
C SER A 204 -7.79 0.15 -18.32
N GLU A 205 -8.98 -0.07 -18.85
CA GLU A 205 -10.16 0.70 -18.46
C GLU A 205 -10.40 0.64 -16.95
N LEU A 206 -10.75 1.77 -16.36
CA LEU A 206 -11.05 1.93 -14.95
C LEU A 206 -12.32 2.78 -14.85
N MET A 207 -13.31 2.31 -14.08
CA MET A 207 -14.52 3.08 -13.84
C MET A 207 -14.23 4.25 -12.90
N ASP A 208 -14.91 5.38 -13.14
CA ASP A 208 -14.93 6.47 -12.17
C ASP A 208 -15.80 6.06 -10.98
N PRO A 209 -15.29 6.03 -9.75
CA PRO A 209 -16.09 5.67 -8.60
C PRO A 209 -17.07 6.80 -8.26
N PRO A 210 -18.25 6.51 -7.72
CA PRO A 210 -19.06 7.51 -7.03
C PRO A 210 -18.22 8.18 -5.92
N THR A 211 -18.52 9.45 -5.63
CA THR A 211 -17.73 10.24 -4.65
C THR A 211 -17.64 9.56 -3.28
N GLU A 212 -18.74 8.94 -2.83
CA GLU A 212 -18.81 8.19 -1.58
C GLU A 212 -17.95 6.92 -1.54
N LEU A 213 -17.52 6.42 -2.71
CA LEU A 213 -16.62 5.26 -2.84
C LEU A 213 -15.16 5.66 -3.07
N ALA A 214 -14.82 6.94 -2.92
CA ALA A 214 -13.47 7.48 -3.06
C ALA A 214 -13.04 8.26 -1.81
N PRO A 215 -12.87 7.59 -0.65
CA PRO A 215 -12.51 8.25 0.60
C PRO A 215 -11.14 8.94 0.50
N ALA A 216 -11.03 10.12 1.10
CA ALA A 216 -9.83 10.93 1.05
C ALA A 216 -8.68 10.35 1.89
N ALA A 217 -8.98 9.81 3.07
CA ALA A 217 -7.97 9.24 3.95
C ALA A 217 -7.90 7.70 3.88
N MET A 218 -6.73 7.12 4.15
CA MET A 218 -6.54 5.67 4.14
C MET A 218 -7.35 4.98 5.24
N GLY A 219 -7.41 5.57 6.44
CA GLY A 219 -8.23 5.05 7.53
C GLY A 219 -9.70 5.00 7.16
N GLU A 220 -10.22 6.07 6.54
CA GLU A 220 -11.60 6.13 6.06
C GLU A 220 -11.93 5.03 5.05
N LEU A 221 -10.98 4.66 4.18
CA LEU A 221 -11.17 3.54 3.25
C LEU A 221 -11.36 2.23 4.01
N VAL A 222 -10.52 1.96 5.00
CA VAL A 222 -10.61 0.71 5.78
C VAL A 222 -11.89 0.68 6.61
N ASP A 223 -12.25 1.79 7.24
CA ASP A 223 -13.49 1.92 8.00
C ASP A 223 -14.72 1.78 7.10
N SER A 224 -14.71 2.40 5.92
CA SER A 224 -15.79 2.27 4.94
C SER A 224 -16.02 0.82 4.51
N ILE A 225 -14.94 0.04 4.31
CA ILE A 225 -15.07 -1.39 3.97
C ILE A 225 -15.55 -2.21 5.17
N ALA A 226 -15.10 -1.87 6.37
CA ALA A 226 -15.48 -2.56 7.60
C ALA A 226 -16.93 -2.26 8.03
N GLU A 227 -17.34 -0.99 7.92
CA GLU A 227 -18.61 -0.48 8.42
C GLU A 227 -19.71 -0.40 7.37
N TYR A 228 -19.38 -0.41 6.07
CA TYR A 228 -20.34 -0.25 4.99
C TYR A 228 -21.47 -1.28 5.07
N ASN A 229 -22.52 -0.91 5.78
CA ASN A 229 -23.68 -1.72 6.11
C ASN A 229 -23.37 -3.10 6.70
N ASN A 230 -22.21 -3.30 7.28
CA ASN A 230 -21.73 -4.62 7.68
C ASN A 230 -21.80 -5.64 6.52
N SER A 231 -21.67 -5.15 5.28
CA SER A 231 -22.01 -5.93 4.11
C SER A 231 -20.78 -6.59 3.50
N ALA A 232 -20.94 -7.87 3.17
CA ALA A 232 -19.96 -8.68 2.48
C ALA A 232 -19.67 -8.22 1.04
N ASN A 233 -20.22 -7.08 0.59
CA ASN A 233 -20.18 -6.66 -0.80
C ASN A 233 -19.07 -5.65 -1.14
N ALA A 234 -18.41 -5.05 -0.15
CA ALA A 234 -17.36 -4.08 -0.36
C ALA A 234 -16.02 -4.74 -0.74
N ILE A 235 -15.27 -4.07 -1.62
CA ILE A 235 -13.87 -4.38 -1.91
C ILE A 235 -13.09 -3.07 -2.03
N GLY A 236 -11.91 -3.02 -1.43
CA GLY A 236 -10.97 -1.91 -1.57
C GLY A 236 -9.55 -2.43 -1.62
N PHE A 237 -8.58 -1.52 -1.63
CA PHE A 237 -7.16 -1.86 -1.68
C PHE A 237 -6.34 -0.91 -0.82
N SER A 238 -5.20 -1.40 -0.37
CA SER A 238 -4.23 -0.62 0.38
C SER A 238 -2.83 -1.23 0.22
N VAL A 239 -1.86 -0.67 0.91
CA VAL A 239 -0.54 -1.28 1.04
C VAL A 239 -0.52 -2.19 2.26
N TYR A 240 0.18 -3.32 2.14
CA TYR A 240 0.17 -4.39 3.14
C TYR A 240 0.62 -3.91 4.51
N TYR A 241 1.74 -3.19 4.56
CA TYR A 241 2.30 -2.71 5.82
C TYR A 241 1.30 -1.83 6.60
N TYR A 242 0.60 -0.93 5.89
CA TYR A 242 -0.40 -0.07 6.54
C TYR A 242 -1.53 -0.90 7.20
N ILE A 243 -2.06 -1.89 6.48
CA ILE A 243 -3.17 -2.70 6.97
C ILE A 243 -2.76 -3.62 8.11
N ASP A 244 -1.58 -4.23 7.98
CA ASP A 244 -1.11 -5.25 8.93
C ASP A 244 -0.53 -4.62 10.21
N GLN A 245 0.24 -3.55 10.08
CA GLN A 245 1.00 -2.98 11.19
C GLN A 245 0.40 -1.69 11.77
N MET A 246 -0.18 -0.83 10.94
CA MET A 246 -0.68 0.47 11.39
C MET A 246 -2.18 0.44 11.73
N TYR A 247 -2.96 -0.39 11.04
CA TYR A 247 -4.41 -0.42 11.17
C TYR A 247 -4.94 -1.72 11.78
N SER A 248 -4.06 -2.62 12.22
CA SER A 248 -4.47 -3.81 12.96
C SER A 248 -4.95 -3.38 14.35
N GLN A 249 -6.21 -3.03 14.45
CA GLN A 249 -6.90 -2.90 15.74
C GLN A 249 -7.36 -4.30 16.16
N PRO A 250 -7.24 -4.69 17.44
CA PRO A 250 -7.66 -5.99 17.93
C PRO A 250 -9.15 -6.21 17.81
#